data_9b6466378a68f882e7021063675cd12b
#
_entry.id   9b6466378a68f882e7021063675cd12b
#
_cell.length_a   1.000
_cell.length_b   1.000
_cell.length_c   1.000
_cell.angle_alpha   90.00
_cell.angle_beta   90.00
_cell.angle_gamma   90.00
#
_symmetry.space_group_name_H-M   'P 1'
#
loop_
_entity.id
_entity.type
_entity.pdbx_description
1 polymer ?
#
loop_
_entity_poly.entity_id
_entity_poly.type
_entity_poly.pdbx_seq_one_letter_code
_entity_poly.pdbx_strand_id
1 'polypeptide(L)'
;MPGIREKLLTLKEQQKENRQICGNCCGKEYGGCVFADAMGNLFNPKTLTAVFSRLLEKAGLRHIRFHDLRHSCASLLLANDVPMKQIQEWLGHSDISTTANIYSHLDYKSKITSANVMDNILTLPDSAQAGWRT
;
A
#
# COMPACT_ATOMS: atom_id res chain seq x y z
N MET A 1 -8.17 -19.86 -2.31
CA MET A 1 -8.48 -19.03 -1.13
C MET A 1 -9.29 -17.82 -1.57
N PRO A 2 -10.34 -17.43 -0.85
CA PRO A 2 -11.10 -16.24 -1.19
C PRO A 2 -10.17 -15.02 -1.13
N GLY A 3 -10.30 -14.15 -2.13
CA GLY A 3 -9.53 -12.93 -2.22
C GLY A 3 -9.88 -11.92 -1.10
N ILE A 4 -9.07 -10.89 -0.90
CA ILE A 4 -9.32 -9.83 0.10
C ILE A 4 -10.70 -9.21 -0.12
N ARG A 5 -11.10 -9.00 -1.39
CA ARG A 5 -12.41 -8.44 -1.75
C ARG A 5 -13.57 -9.29 -1.19
N GLU A 6 -13.51 -10.59 -1.35
CA GLU A 6 -14.57 -11.50 -0.86
C GLU A 6 -14.67 -11.47 0.66
N LYS A 7 -13.52 -11.48 1.36
CA LYS A 7 -13.48 -11.35 2.83
C LYS A 7 -14.08 -10.04 3.32
N LEU A 8 -13.81 -8.94 2.62
CA LEU A 8 -14.39 -7.63 2.97
C LEU A 8 -15.90 -7.58 2.72
N LEU A 9 -16.39 -8.22 1.65
CA LEU A 9 -17.83 -8.32 1.39
C LEU A 9 -18.53 -9.16 2.46
N THR A 10 -17.97 -10.31 2.84
CA THR A 10 -18.49 -11.13 3.94
C THR A 10 -18.56 -10.36 5.24
N LEU A 11 -17.47 -9.63 5.59
CA LEU A 11 -17.44 -8.78 6.78
C LEU A 11 -18.53 -7.70 6.75
N LYS A 12 -18.74 -7.08 5.60
CA LYS A 12 -19.78 -6.06 5.40
C LYS A 12 -21.19 -6.62 5.63
N GLU A 13 -21.48 -7.82 5.13
CA GLU A 13 -22.77 -8.48 5.36
C GLU A 13 -22.95 -8.84 6.84
N GLN A 14 -21.93 -9.41 7.49
CA GLN A 14 -21.97 -9.67 8.93
C GLN A 14 -22.24 -8.40 9.76
N GLN A 15 -21.57 -7.30 9.44
CA GLN A 15 -21.81 -6.02 10.12
C GLN A 15 -23.24 -5.52 9.90
N LYS A 16 -23.82 -5.75 8.72
CA LYS A 16 -25.21 -5.40 8.41
C LYS A 16 -26.20 -6.23 9.24
N GLU A 17 -25.98 -7.53 9.31
CA GLU A 17 -26.79 -8.44 10.15
C GLU A 17 -26.71 -8.07 11.63
N ASN A 18 -25.52 -7.83 12.15
CA ASN A 18 -25.30 -7.40 13.53
C ASN A 18 -26.07 -6.10 13.86
N ARG A 19 -26.10 -5.14 12.92
CA ARG A 19 -26.89 -3.91 13.09
C ARG A 19 -28.38 -4.16 13.14
N GLN A 20 -28.91 -5.08 12.35
CA GLN A 20 -30.32 -5.45 12.37
C GLN A 20 -30.70 -6.09 13.72
N ILE A 21 -29.82 -6.92 14.26
CA ILE A 21 -30.02 -7.58 15.56
C ILE A 21 -29.92 -6.57 16.72
N CYS A 22 -28.91 -5.70 16.70
CA CYS A 22 -28.67 -4.69 17.75
C CYS A 22 -29.68 -3.53 17.75
N GLY A 23 -30.32 -3.24 16.61
CA GLY A 23 -31.29 -2.15 16.50
C GLY A 23 -30.72 -0.80 16.93
N ASN A 24 -31.37 -0.15 17.90
CA ASN A 24 -30.98 1.19 18.37
C ASN A 24 -29.72 1.22 19.26
N CYS A 25 -29.21 0.06 19.70
CA CYS A 25 -28.00 -0.04 20.52
C CYS A 25 -26.71 0.09 19.70
N CYS A 26 -26.77 -0.01 18.37
CA CYS A 26 -25.62 0.16 17.51
C CYS A 26 -25.18 1.62 17.40
N GLY A 27 -23.89 1.86 17.58
CA GLY A 27 -23.28 3.15 17.29
C GLY A 27 -23.47 3.54 15.83
N LYS A 28 -24.31 4.57 15.58
CA LYS A 28 -24.64 5.02 14.21
C LYS A 28 -23.49 5.76 13.51
N GLU A 29 -22.54 6.22 14.31
CA GLU A 29 -21.51 7.18 13.88
C GLU A 29 -20.43 6.56 12.97
N TYR A 30 -20.18 5.24 13.10
CA TYR A 30 -19.07 4.57 12.41
C TYR A 30 -19.53 3.46 11.45
N GLY A 31 -20.70 3.63 10.91
CA GLY A 31 -21.41 2.64 10.10
C GLY A 31 -20.83 2.39 8.71
N GLY A 32 -19.57 2.16 8.58
CA GLY A 32 -18.88 1.82 7.32
C GLY A 32 -17.42 1.50 7.57
N CYS A 33 -16.99 1.51 8.85
CA CYS A 33 -15.61 1.21 9.21
C CYS A 33 -15.37 -0.30 9.21
N VAL A 34 -14.25 -0.72 8.62
CA VAL A 34 -13.83 -2.13 8.56
C VAL A 34 -13.52 -2.65 9.97
N PHE A 35 -12.88 -1.82 10.80
CA PHE A 35 -12.47 -2.17 12.17
C PHE A 35 -13.49 -1.68 13.18
N ALA A 36 -14.64 -2.35 13.24
CA ALA A 36 -15.67 -2.13 14.23
C ALA A 36 -16.04 -3.45 14.90
N ASP A 37 -16.48 -3.38 16.16
CA ASP A 37 -17.03 -4.51 16.91
C ASP A 37 -18.45 -4.88 16.44
N ALA A 38 -19.02 -5.92 17.02
CA ALA A 38 -20.38 -6.37 16.69
C ALA A 38 -21.45 -5.33 16.99
N MET A 39 -21.17 -4.38 17.90
CA MET A 39 -22.06 -3.27 18.27
C MET A 39 -21.81 -2.01 17.44
N GLY A 40 -20.88 -2.03 16.49
CA GLY A 40 -20.57 -0.92 15.61
C GLY A 40 -19.61 0.13 16.20
N ASN A 41 -18.98 -0.14 17.35
CA ASN A 41 -17.98 0.75 17.91
C ASN A 41 -16.62 0.52 17.26
N LEU A 42 -15.84 1.59 17.07
CA LEU A 42 -14.49 1.46 16.53
C LEU A 42 -13.56 0.73 17.50
N PHE A 43 -12.75 -0.16 16.98
CA PHE A 43 -11.64 -0.70 17.75
C PHE A 43 -10.63 0.40 18.09
N ASN A 44 -10.17 0.39 19.34
CA ASN A 44 -9.09 1.29 19.73
C ASN A 44 -7.81 0.95 18.94
N PRO A 45 -7.16 1.94 18.29
CA PRO A 45 -5.94 1.71 17.52
C PRO A 45 -4.82 1.02 18.31
N LYS A 46 -4.70 1.30 19.62
CA LYS A 46 -3.74 0.63 20.50
C LYS A 46 -4.03 -0.86 20.63
N THR A 47 -5.31 -1.25 20.69
CA THR A 47 -5.72 -2.66 20.73
C THR A 47 -5.35 -3.38 19.44
N LEU A 48 -5.58 -2.76 18.28
CA LEU A 48 -5.20 -3.34 16.99
C LEU A 48 -3.67 -3.57 16.90
N THR A 49 -2.89 -2.60 17.32
CA THR A 49 -1.42 -2.72 17.36
C THR A 49 -0.97 -3.85 18.28
N ALA A 50 -1.55 -3.97 19.48
CA ALA A 50 -1.21 -5.03 20.43
C ALA A 50 -1.62 -6.42 19.93
N VAL A 51 -2.79 -6.55 19.30
CA VAL A 51 -3.23 -7.81 18.69
C VAL A 51 -2.31 -8.20 17.54
N PHE A 52 -1.91 -7.26 16.70
CA PHE A 52 -0.98 -7.52 15.60
C PHE A 52 0.36 -8.03 16.10
N SER A 53 0.95 -7.39 17.13
CA SER A 53 2.21 -7.85 17.73
C SER A 53 2.11 -9.27 18.27
N ARG A 54 1.02 -9.61 18.97
CA ARG A 54 0.79 -10.99 19.45
C ARG A 54 0.62 -12.00 18.31
N LEU A 55 -0.02 -11.62 17.22
CA LEU A 55 -0.16 -12.49 16.05
C LEU A 55 1.18 -12.81 15.40
N LEU A 56 2.08 -11.82 15.27
CA LEU A 56 3.43 -12.03 14.77
C LEU A 56 4.23 -12.97 15.67
N GLU A 57 4.19 -12.74 16.99
CA GLU A 57 4.86 -13.59 17.97
C GLU A 57 4.34 -15.02 17.91
N LYS A 58 3.03 -15.22 17.90
CA LYS A 58 2.39 -16.54 17.81
C LYS A 58 2.72 -17.25 16.49
N ALA A 59 2.93 -16.52 15.42
CA ALA A 59 3.31 -17.06 14.11
C ALA A 59 4.83 -17.27 13.96
N GLY A 60 5.64 -16.95 14.98
CA GLY A 60 7.10 -17.02 14.91
C GLY A 60 7.72 -16.05 13.90
N LEU A 61 7.01 -14.96 13.56
CA LEU A 61 7.45 -13.98 12.60
C LEU A 61 8.22 -12.85 13.28
N ARG A 62 9.15 -12.22 12.51
CA ARG A 62 9.88 -11.06 12.98
C ARG A 62 8.90 -9.94 13.39
N HIS A 63 9.16 -9.30 14.51
CA HIS A 63 8.40 -8.14 14.95
C HIS A 63 8.58 -6.97 13.98
N ILE A 64 7.46 -6.47 13.48
CA ILE A 64 7.35 -5.23 12.69
C ILE A 64 6.22 -4.38 13.29
N ARG A 65 6.29 -3.07 13.13
CA ARG A 65 5.21 -2.19 13.56
C ARG A 65 4.00 -2.33 12.64
N PHE A 66 2.81 -2.13 13.17
CA PHE A 66 1.57 -2.17 12.37
C PHE A 66 1.63 -1.20 11.16
N HIS A 67 2.24 -0.02 11.34
CA HIS A 67 2.41 0.96 10.26
C HIS A 67 3.38 0.49 9.17
N ASP A 68 4.32 -0.38 9.48
CA ASP A 68 5.28 -0.90 8.50
C ASP A 68 4.60 -1.80 7.43
N LEU A 69 3.38 -2.31 7.72
CA LEU A 69 2.56 -2.98 6.70
C LEU A 69 2.21 -2.05 5.53
N ARG A 70 2.01 -0.77 5.79
CA ARG A 70 1.77 0.23 4.77
C ARG A 70 2.99 0.38 3.85
N HIS A 71 4.18 0.40 4.42
CA HIS A 71 5.43 0.43 3.66
C HIS A 71 5.64 -0.85 2.85
N SER A 72 5.34 -2.00 3.45
CA SER A 72 5.40 -3.30 2.75
C SER A 72 4.45 -3.34 1.55
N CYS A 73 3.23 -2.84 1.71
CA CYS A 73 2.25 -2.76 0.63
C CYS A 73 2.76 -1.87 -0.51
N ALA A 74 3.30 -0.68 -0.18
CA ALA A 74 3.87 0.22 -1.17
C ALA A 74 5.06 -0.41 -1.92
N SER A 75 5.94 -1.12 -1.20
CA SER A 75 7.09 -1.82 -1.80
C SER A 75 6.64 -2.93 -2.76
N LEU A 76 5.59 -3.68 -2.40
CA LEU A 76 5.03 -4.71 -3.27
C LEU A 76 4.41 -4.12 -4.54
N LEU A 77 3.70 -3.01 -4.44
CA LEU A 77 3.12 -2.33 -5.59
C LEU A 77 4.22 -1.80 -6.53
N LEU A 78 5.27 -1.20 -5.96
CA LEU A 78 6.40 -0.70 -6.74
C LEU A 78 7.17 -1.84 -7.42
N ALA A 79 7.36 -2.97 -6.74
CA ALA A 79 8.01 -4.15 -7.30
C ALA A 79 7.21 -4.79 -8.46
N ASN A 80 5.92 -4.44 -8.60
CA ASN A 80 5.05 -4.81 -9.70
C ASN A 80 4.81 -3.65 -10.68
N ASP A 81 5.75 -2.73 -10.78
CA ASP A 81 5.79 -1.61 -11.74
C ASP A 81 4.57 -0.66 -11.66
N VAL A 82 3.89 -0.61 -10.50
CA VAL A 82 2.82 0.37 -10.28
C VAL A 82 3.43 1.77 -10.14
N PRO A 83 2.98 2.77 -10.91
CA PRO A 83 3.52 4.12 -10.84
C PRO A 83 3.42 4.72 -9.44
N MET A 84 4.48 5.42 -8.99
CA MET A 84 4.59 6.02 -7.66
C MET A 84 3.39 6.92 -7.30
N LYS A 85 2.88 7.67 -8.28
CA LYS A 85 1.72 8.55 -8.09
C LYS A 85 0.45 7.74 -7.75
N GLN A 86 0.23 6.62 -8.41
CA GLN A 86 -0.91 5.74 -8.12
C GLN A 86 -0.77 5.10 -6.73
N ILE A 87 0.46 4.73 -6.34
CA ILE A 87 0.74 4.20 -4.99
C ILE A 87 0.42 5.26 -3.93
N GLN A 88 0.82 6.51 -4.15
CA GLN A 88 0.52 7.63 -3.27
C GLN A 88 -0.99 7.82 -3.09
N GLU A 89 -1.73 7.90 -4.19
CA GLU A 89 -3.18 8.07 -4.19
C GLU A 89 -3.87 6.89 -3.49
N TRP A 90 -3.45 5.67 -3.79
CA TRP A 90 -4.03 4.46 -3.22
C TRP A 90 -3.80 4.33 -1.71
N LEU A 91 -2.63 4.74 -1.24
CA LEU A 91 -2.30 4.76 0.17
C LEU A 91 -2.85 6.00 0.91
N GLY A 92 -3.34 7.02 0.20
CA GLY A 92 -3.80 8.28 0.80
C GLY A 92 -2.68 9.05 1.49
N HIS A 93 -1.48 9.10 0.92
CA HIS A 93 -0.41 9.94 1.40
C HIS A 93 -0.61 11.37 0.92
N SER A 94 -0.73 12.31 1.86
CA SER A 94 -0.85 13.74 1.55
C SER A 94 0.45 14.33 0.99
N ASP A 95 1.60 13.72 1.29
CA ASP A 95 2.91 14.17 0.84
C ASP A 95 3.68 13.06 0.12
N ILE A 96 4.09 13.36 -1.11
CA ILE A 96 4.87 12.46 -1.98
C ILE A 96 6.28 12.25 -1.45
N SER A 97 6.84 13.21 -0.69
CA SER A 97 8.19 13.14 -0.13
C SER A 97 8.34 11.94 0.82
N THR A 98 7.32 11.65 1.60
CA THR A 98 7.28 10.48 2.48
C THR A 98 7.37 9.17 1.70
N THR A 99 6.72 9.10 0.55
CA THR A 99 6.77 7.93 -0.34
C THR A 99 8.11 7.87 -1.07
N ALA A 100 8.58 8.99 -1.62
CA ALA A 100 9.83 9.06 -2.38
C ALA A 100 11.08 8.73 -1.54
N ASN A 101 11.17 9.21 -0.30
CA ASN A 101 12.30 8.94 0.60
C ASN A 101 12.45 7.46 0.96
N ILE A 102 11.35 6.72 1.06
CA ILE A 102 11.36 5.27 1.35
C ILE A 102 11.90 4.49 0.14
N TYR A 103 11.71 5.02 -1.08
CA TYR A 103 11.97 4.31 -2.33
C TYR A 103 13.17 4.80 -3.11
N SER A 104 13.88 5.83 -2.64
CA SER A 104 15.09 6.34 -3.28
C SER A 104 16.16 5.26 -3.55
N HIS A 105 16.18 4.21 -2.75
CA HIS A 105 17.08 3.07 -2.92
C HIS A 105 16.60 2.03 -3.95
N LEU A 106 15.30 1.96 -4.25
CA LEU A 106 14.73 1.03 -5.23
C LEU A 106 14.73 1.59 -6.67
N ASP A 107 14.98 2.89 -6.81
CA ASP A 107 14.91 3.62 -8.07
C ASP A 107 16.10 3.37 -9.04
N TYR A 108 17.08 2.56 -8.63
CA TYR A 108 18.25 2.28 -9.48
C TYR A 108 17.88 1.55 -10.78
N LYS A 109 16.91 0.62 -10.73
CA LYS A 109 16.41 -0.08 -11.93
C LYS A 109 15.68 0.88 -12.88
N SER A 110 14.85 1.76 -12.37
CA SER A 110 14.15 2.78 -13.14
C SER A 110 15.13 3.74 -13.83
N LYS A 111 16.24 4.08 -13.17
CA LYS A 111 17.30 4.93 -13.74
C LYS A 111 18.00 4.24 -14.91
N ILE A 112 18.33 2.95 -14.78
CA ILE A 112 18.92 2.17 -15.87
C ILE A 112 17.96 2.07 -17.06
N THR A 113 16.67 1.78 -16.81
CA THR A 113 15.66 1.69 -17.86
C THR A 113 15.49 3.03 -18.58
N SER A 114 15.44 4.14 -17.82
CA SER A 114 15.37 5.49 -18.39
C SER A 114 16.62 5.84 -19.20
N ALA A 115 17.81 5.48 -18.74
CA ALA A 115 19.05 5.67 -19.46
C ALA A 115 19.05 4.88 -20.77
N ASN A 116 18.62 3.62 -20.77
CA ASN A 116 18.53 2.79 -21.97
C ASN A 116 17.51 3.34 -22.99
N VAL A 117 16.37 3.86 -22.51
CA VAL A 117 15.37 4.52 -23.38
C VAL A 117 15.95 5.77 -24.00
N MET A 118 16.66 6.61 -23.24
CA MET A 118 17.33 7.81 -23.76
C MET A 118 18.42 7.45 -24.76
N ASP A 119 19.21 6.42 -24.49
CA ASP A 119 20.26 5.94 -25.40
C ASP A 119 19.65 5.47 -26.75
N ASN A 120 18.55 4.73 -26.70
CA ASN A 120 17.82 4.31 -27.91
C ASN A 120 17.20 5.48 -28.70
N ILE A 121 16.74 6.54 -28.01
CA ILE A 121 16.14 7.72 -28.66
C ILE A 121 17.22 8.64 -29.23
N LEU A 122 18.37 8.74 -28.56
CA LEU A 122 19.47 9.63 -28.88
C LEU A 122 20.56 8.96 -29.76
N THR A 123 20.35 7.73 -30.25
CA THR A 123 21.25 7.11 -31.22
C THR A 123 21.31 8.01 -32.46
N LEU A 124 22.38 8.82 -32.54
CA LEU A 124 22.67 9.61 -33.70
C LEU A 124 23.08 8.66 -34.84
N PRO A 125 22.63 8.86 -36.08
CA PRO A 125 23.11 8.08 -37.21
C PRO A 125 24.63 8.23 -37.34
N ASP A 126 25.32 7.14 -37.68
CA ASP A 126 26.81 7.02 -37.77
C ASP A 126 27.50 8.12 -38.57
N SER A 127 26.78 8.87 -39.38
CA SER A 127 27.30 10.00 -40.20
C SER A 127 27.71 11.23 -39.36
N ALA A 128 27.31 11.33 -38.08
CA ALA A 128 27.63 12.49 -37.25
C ALA A 128 28.97 12.35 -36.51
N GLN A 129 29.60 11.18 -36.50
CA GLN A 129 30.88 10.95 -35.79
C GLN A 129 32.12 11.41 -36.56
N ALA A 130 31.98 11.82 -37.82
CA ALA A 130 33.11 12.19 -38.70
C ALA A 130 33.59 13.65 -38.53
N GLY A 131 32.95 14.49 -37.71
CA GLY A 131 33.15 15.94 -37.72
C GLY A 131 34.01 16.54 -36.57
N TRP A 132 34.47 15.78 -35.59
CA TRP A 132 35.14 16.32 -34.41
C TRP A 132 36.60 15.89 -34.22
N ARG A 133 37.34 15.75 -35.33
CA ARG A 133 38.80 15.60 -35.28
C ARG A 133 39.45 16.74 -36.09
N THR A 134 39.65 17.87 -35.45
CA THR A 134 40.65 18.87 -35.76
C THR A 134 41.20 19.43 -34.48
#